data_cc220622c3ccaaca966fdfbc8c534b07
#
_entry.id   cc220622c3ccaaca966fdfbc8c534b07
#
_cell.length_a   1.000
_cell.length_b   1.000
_cell.length_c   1.000
_cell.angle_alpha   90.00
_cell.angle_beta   90.00
_cell.angle_gamma   90.00
#
_symmetry.space_group_name_H-M   'P 1'
#
loop_
_entity.id
_entity.type
_entity.pdbx_description
1 polymer ?
#
loop_
_entity_poly.entity_id
_entity_poly.type
_entity_poly.pdbx_seq_one_letter_code
_entity_poly.pdbx_strand_id
1 'polypeptide(L)'
;MRIRKKNQKTFPLTIKKDYFCNDNDKKKMKQRIIISNHLQQQLATALAQCKHDKTFIIADENTTLHCLPLIRGTKGLEQAIPISIRPTDANKNLDSVCGIWKALGYMGATRHSCIINLGGGMVTDLGGFAASTFKRGVHFINIPTTLLAMVDASVGGKTGINFNGLKNEIGVFNEADAVIIDTSFLRTLDSSNMLSGYAEMLKHGLISSIDVWSKLLNFNILSPDYEQLQLLVAESISVKERIVEEDPHEKGLRKALNLGHTIGHAIESLAMKRGELLLHGHAVAYGLICELYLSCIKTGFPTDIMRQTVRYIRENYGNYGITCKDYEALIALMKHDKKNMGENINFTLLGNIGDIRINQTATHEEIKEALDFYSNT
;
A
#
# COMPACT_ATOMS: atom_id res chain seq x y z
N MET A 1 22.79 -70.78 19.88
CA MET A 1 23.01 -69.73 18.87
C MET A 1 22.46 -68.43 19.43
N ARG A 2 23.34 -67.54 19.94
CA ARG A 2 22.96 -66.29 20.67
C ARG A 2 23.02 -65.12 19.69
N ILE A 3 21.87 -64.47 19.43
CA ILE A 3 21.78 -63.24 18.63
C ILE A 3 22.00 -62.04 19.56
N ARG A 4 23.09 -61.30 19.30
CA ARG A 4 23.42 -60.04 20.00
C ARG A 4 22.47 -58.93 19.54
N LYS A 5 21.72 -58.30 20.46
CA LYS A 5 21.03 -57.03 20.26
C LYS A 5 22.06 -55.92 20.23
N LYS A 6 22.10 -55.15 19.11
CA LYS A 6 22.83 -53.89 19.00
C LYS A 6 22.10 -52.78 19.74
N ASN A 7 22.78 -52.17 20.71
CA ASN A 7 22.32 -50.96 21.40
C ASN A 7 22.29 -49.77 20.41
N GLN A 8 21.09 -49.23 20.17
CA GLN A 8 20.92 -47.91 19.60
C GLN A 8 21.18 -46.87 20.69
N LYS A 9 22.22 -46.08 20.53
CA LYS A 9 22.46 -44.89 21.34
C LYS A 9 21.56 -43.77 20.85
N THR A 10 20.51 -43.47 21.61
CA THR A 10 19.72 -42.23 21.47
C THR A 10 20.54 -41.07 22.04
N PHE A 11 20.87 -40.10 21.21
CA PHE A 11 21.41 -38.83 21.64
C PHE A 11 20.27 -37.94 22.16
N PRO A 12 20.35 -37.38 23.35
CA PRO A 12 19.38 -36.40 23.80
C PRO A 12 19.66 -35.06 23.13
N LEU A 13 18.77 -34.59 22.28
CA LEU A 13 18.75 -33.22 21.80
C LEU A 13 18.28 -32.31 22.95
N THR A 14 19.22 -31.86 23.76
CA THR A 14 18.97 -30.78 24.71
C THR A 14 19.08 -29.46 23.94
N ILE A 15 17.95 -28.94 23.45
CA ILE A 15 17.87 -27.55 22.96
C ILE A 15 17.94 -26.66 24.19
N LYS A 16 19.10 -26.07 24.45
CA LYS A 16 19.21 -24.95 25.39
C LYS A 16 18.44 -23.77 24.81
N LYS A 17 17.32 -23.44 25.42
CA LYS A 17 16.65 -22.16 25.32
C LYS A 17 17.50 -21.12 26.09
N ASP A 18 18.39 -20.45 25.41
CA ASP A 18 19.01 -19.21 25.87
C ASP A 18 19.51 -18.45 24.63
N TYR A 19 18.58 -17.93 23.83
CA TYR A 19 18.85 -16.75 23.04
C TYR A 19 18.22 -15.56 23.77
N PHE A 20 18.95 -15.03 24.72
CA PHE A 20 18.77 -13.63 25.13
C PHE A 20 19.07 -12.78 23.89
N CYS A 21 18.03 -12.32 23.20
CA CYS A 21 18.13 -11.18 22.34
C CYS A 21 18.46 -10.00 23.26
N ASN A 22 19.71 -9.58 23.22
CA ASN A 22 20.12 -8.32 23.81
C ASN A 22 19.43 -7.21 23.03
N ASP A 23 18.47 -6.56 23.66
CA ASP A 23 17.76 -5.37 23.17
C ASP A 23 18.63 -4.09 23.15
N ASN A 24 19.93 -4.26 23.05
CA ASN A 24 20.88 -3.19 22.81
C ASN A 24 21.58 -3.48 21.49
N ASP A 25 21.05 -2.93 20.43
CA ASP A 25 21.77 -2.32 19.34
C ASP A 25 21.04 -2.45 18.00
N LYS A 26 20.93 -1.33 17.44
CA LYS A 26 20.45 -0.83 16.16
C LYS A 26 19.07 -0.23 16.31
N LYS A 27 19.05 1.04 16.71
CA LYS A 27 18.06 2.01 16.23
C LYS A 27 17.99 1.82 14.72
N LYS A 28 17.06 0.96 14.26
CA LYS A 28 16.77 0.79 12.85
C LYS A 28 16.46 2.19 12.36
N MET A 29 17.20 2.70 11.39
CA MET A 29 16.96 4.03 10.88
C MET A 29 15.51 4.02 10.38
N LYS A 30 14.67 4.79 11.03
CA LYS A 30 13.26 4.97 10.67
C LYS A 30 13.22 5.47 9.23
N GLN A 31 12.31 4.96 8.42
CA GLN A 31 12.05 5.44 7.06
C GLN A 31 11.91 6.96 7.10
N ARG A 32 12.73 7.67 6.32
CA ARG A 32 12.65 9.13 6.24
C ARG A 32 11.67 9.52 5.15
N ILE A 33 10.58 10.17 5.54
CA ILE A 33 9.63 10.74 4.58
C ILE A 33 9.96 12.21 4.39
N ILE A 34 10.16 12.62 3.15
CA ILE A 34 10.58 13.95 2.74
C ILE A 34 9.49 14.52 1.83
N ILE A 35 8.70 15.46 2.34
CA ILE A 35 7.78 16.25 1.52
C ILE A 35 8.62 17.34 0.84
N SER A 36 8.71 17.27 -0.47
CA SER A 36 9.67 18.03 -1.25
C SER A 36 9.03 19.21 -1.97
N ASN A 37 9.69 20.37 -1.90
CA ASN A 37 9.48 21.54 -2.77
C ASN A 37 10.69 21.77 -3.70
N HIS A 38 11.77 20.98 -3.50
CA HIS A 38 13.04 21.08 -4.22
C HIS A 38 13.57 19.68 -4.52
N LEU A 39 12.85 18.95 -5.40
CA LEU A 39 13.05 17.54 -5.69
C LEU A 39 14.52 17.13 -5.89
N GLN A 40 15.22 17.79 -6.81
CA GLN A 40 16.62 17.45 -7.14
C GLN A 40 17.57 17.66 -5.96
N GLN A 41 17.39 18.72 -5.18
CA GLN A 41 18.20 19.01 -3.99
C GLN A 41 17.95 17.97 -2.88
N GLN A 42 16.69 17.60 -2.65
CA GLN A 42 16.30 16.61 -1.64
C GLN A 42 16.82 15.23 -2.03
N LEU A 43 16.71 14.86 -3.31
CA LEU A 43 17.21 13.59 -3.83
C LEU A 43 18.75 13.53 -3.74
N ALA A 44 19.46 14.60 -4.12
CA ALA A 44 20.93 14.67 -3.97
C ALA A 44 21.36 14.49 -2.51
N THR A 45 20.62 15.11 -1.58
CA THR A 45 20.88 14.97 -0.14
C THR A 45 20.63 13.53 0.34
N ALA A 46 19.55 12.90 -0.09
CA ALA A 46 19.23 11.51 0.27
C ALA A 46 20.29 10.53 -0.27
N LEU A 47 20.72 10.72 -1.52
CA LEU A 47 21.79 9.93 -2.14
C LEU A 47 23.14 10.10 -1.42
N ALA A 48 23.52 11.31 -1.06
CA ALA A 48 24.77 11.57 -0.34
C ALA A 48 24.81 10.90 1.05
N GLN A 49 23.65 10.71 1.69
CA GLN A 49 23.52 10.00 2.97
C GLN A 49 23.53 8.48 2.82
N CYS A 50 23.16 7.98 1.65
CA CYS A 50 23.24 6.58 1.29
C CYS A 50 24.65 6.26 0.79
N LYS A 51 25.51 5.66 1.62
CA LYS A 51 26.87 5.26 1.20
C LYS A 51 26.79 4.14 0.16
N HIS A 52 26.85 4.48 -1.11
CA HIS A 52 26.70 3.54 -2.22
C HIS A 52 27.81 3.67 -3.27
N ASP A 53 28.00 2.63 -4.06
CA ASP A 53 28.98 2.55 -5.16
C ASP A 53 28.37 2.82 -6.54
N LYS A 54 27.13 2.36 -6.74
CA LYS A 54 26.38 2.53 -8.00
C LYS A 54 24.92 2.87 -7.70
N THR A 55 24.32 3.64 -8.58
CA THR A 55 22.88 3.97 -8.52
C THR A 55 22.16 3.34 -9.70
N PHE A 56 21.04 2.67 -9.41
CA PHE A 56 20.10 2.13 -10.40
C PHE A 56 18.76 2.83 -10.25
N ILE A 57 18.06 3.09 -11.37
CA ILE A 57 16.72 3.69 -11.36
C ILE A 57 15.75 2.71 -11.99
N ILE A 58 14.83 2.17 -11.18
CA ILE A 58 13.73 1.34 -11.66
C ILE A 58 12.54 2.26 -11.96
N ALA A 59 12.07 2.23 -13.19
CA ALA A 59 10.91 2.98 -13.65
C ALA A 59 10.13 2.13 -14.68
N ASP A 60 8.83 2.35 -14.80
CA ASP A 60 8.06 1.80 -15.91
C ASP A 60 8.14 2.72 -17.16
N GLU A 61 7.56 2.29 -18.26
CA GLU A 61 7.58 3.03 -19.52
C GLU A 61 6.99 4.43 -19.38
N ASN A 62 5.89 4.59 -18.63
CA ASN A 62 5.22 5.86 -18.42
C ASN A 62 6.06 6.80 -17.55
N THR A 63 6.59 6.28 -16.45
CA THR A 63 7.40 7.07 -15.51
C THR A 63 8.80 7.37 -16.07
N THR A 64 9.32 6.52 -16.96
CA THR A 64 10.52 6.83 -17.75
C THR A 64 10.29 8.03 -18.65
N LEU A 65 9.13 8.13 -19.29
CA LEU A 65 8.80 9.24 -20.20
C LEU A 65 8.49 10.53 -19.45
N HIS A 66 7.64 10.47 -18.41
CA HIS A 66 7.08 11.67 -17.78
C HIS A 66 7.80 12.09 -16.50
N CYS A 67 8.41 11.18 -15.77
CA CYS A 67 8.95 11.44 -14.43
C CYS A 67 10.49 11.47 -14.40
N LEU A 68 11.15 10.58 -15.14
CA LEU A 68 12.62 10.50 -15.15
C LEU A 68 13.30 11.82 -15.57
N PRO A 69 12.77 12.60 -16.54
CA PRO A 69 13.35 13.90 -16.89
C PRO A 69 13.43 14.89 -15.72
N LEU A 70 12.49 14.83 -14.76
CA LEU A 70 12.44 15.73 -13.61
C LEU A 70 13.59 15.50 -12.62
N ILE A 71 14.17 14.31 -12.60
CA ILE A 71 15.28 13.97 -11.69
C ILE A 71 16.65 13.90 -12.38
N ARG A 72 16.73 13.95 -13.72
CA ARG A 72 17.99 13.76 -14.48
C ARG A 72 19.11 14.73 -14.11
N GLY A 73 18.81 15.96 -13.72
CA GLY A 73 19.80 16.96 -13.33
C GLY A 73 20.29 16.85 -11.89
N THR A 74 19.86 15.81 -11.15
CA THR A 74 20.22 15.65 -9.75
C THR A 74 21.69 15.27 -9.60
N LYS A 75 22.43 15.97 -8.74
CA LYS A 75 23.80 15.63 -8.37
C LYS A 75 23.87 14.23 -7.76
N GLY A 76 24.73 13.38 -8.30
CA GLY A 76 24.90 11.97 -7.91
C GLY A 76 24.15 10.99 -8.81
N LEU A 77 23.40 11.48 -9.83
CA LEU A 77 22.75 10.63 -10.84
C LEU A 77 23.46 10.62 -12.21
N GLU A 78 24.64 11.25 -12.33
CA GLU A 78 25.37 11.38 -13.58
C GLU A 78 25.68 10.04 -14.25
N GLN A 79 25.87 9.00 -13.44
CA GLN A 79 26.14 7.62 -13.89
C GLN A 79 25.06 6.63 -13.49
N ALA A 80 23.86 7.12 -13.14
CA ALA A 80 22.75 6.24 -12.75
C ALA A 80 22.28 5.40 -13.93
N ILE A 81 22.05 4.12 -13.68
CA ILE A 81 21.71 3.11 -14.68
C ILE A 81 20.19 2.86 -14.64
N PRO A 82 19.44 3.20 -15.71
CA PRO A 82 18.01 2.94 -15.75
C PRO A 82 17.71 1.46 -16.00
N ILE A 83 16.68 0.94 -15.32
CA ILE A 83 16.08 -0.38 -15.53
C ILE A 83 14.60 -0.14 -15.80
N SER A 84 14.16 -0.37 -17.02
CA SER A 84 12.77 -0.21 -17.43
C SER A 84 11.99 -1.51 -17.17
N ILE A 85 10.79 -1.37 -16.62
CA ILE A 85 9.82 -2.46 -16.44
C ILE A 85 8.52 -2.15 -17.18
N ARG A 86 7.71 -3.18 -17.43
CA ARG A 86 6.40 -2.98 -18.05
C ARG A 86 5.44 -2.36 -17.05
N PRO A 87 4.58 -1.41 -17.47
CA PRO A 87 3.59 -0.78 -16.61
C PRO A 87 2.47 -1.76 -16.23
N THR A 88 1.59 -1.36 -15.36
CA THR A 88 0.40 -2.02 -14.84
C THR A 88 0.64 -3.09 -13.76
N ASP A 89 -0.35 -3.26 -12.89
CA ASP A 89 -0.31 -4.20 -11.77
C ASP A 89 -0.23 -5.69 -12.23
N ALA A 90 -0.63 -6.00 -13.45
CA ALA A 90 -0.45 -7.33 -14.04
C ALA A 90 1.03 -7.74 -14.17
N ASN A 91 1.92 -6.76 -14.29
CA ASN A 91 3.37 -6.97 -14.37
C ASN A 91 4.07 -6.92 -12.98
N LYS A 92 3.31 -6.76 -11.90
CA LYS A 92 3.81 -6.86 -10.52
C LYS A 92 3.96 -8.34 -10.12
N ASN A 93 4.85 -9.05 -10.75
CA ASN A 93 4.98 -10.51 -10.65
C ASN A 93 6.44 -10.97 -10.55
N LEU A 94 6.63 -12.28 -10.36
CA LEU A 94 7.95 -12.88 -10.19
C LEU A 94 8.85 -12.71 -11.42
N ASP A 95 8.29 -12.77 -12.62
CA ASP A 95 9.08 -12.63 -13.87
C ASP A 95 9.71 -11.24 -13.97
N SER A 96 8.97 -10.19 -13.60
CA SER A 96 9.47 -8.83 -13.54
C SER A 96 10.59 -8.68 -12.51
N VAL A 97 10.43 -9.28 -11.32
CA VAL A 97 11.50 -9.32 -10.30
C VAL A 97 12.74 -10.03 -10.81
N CYS A 98 12.58 -11.20 -11.44
CA CYS A 98 13.69 -11.95 -12.03
C CYS A 98 14.40 -11.12 -13.12
N GLY A 99 13.65 -10.35 -13.91
CA GLY A 99 14.20 -9.41 -14.89
C GLY A 99 15.07 -8.33 -14.24
N ILE A 100 14.58 -7.72 -13.15
CA ILE A 100 15.33 -6.72 -12.37
C ILE A 100 16.61 -7.34 -11.79
N TRP A 101 16.54 -8.51 -11.15
CA TRP A 101 17.73 -9.17 -10.58
C TRP A 101 18.77 -9.50 -11.64
N LYS A 102 18.36 -10.00 -12.83
CA LYS A 102 19.25 -10.26 -13.95
C LYS A 102 19.93 -8.98 -14.43
N ALA A 103 19.17 -7.89 -14.58
CA ALA A 103 19.71 -6.59 -14.98
C ALA A 103 20.72 -6.06 -13.97
N LEU A 104 20.37 -6.07 -12.68
CA LEU A 104 21.28 -5.66 -11.60
C LEU A 104 22.58 -6.49 -11.60
N GLY A 105 22.47 -7.83 -11.75
CA GLY A 105 23.62 -8.72 -11.80
C GLY A 105 24.51 -8.45 -13.01
N TYR A 106 23.94 -8.35 -14.21
CA TYR A 106 24.65 -8.08 -15.45
C TYR A 106 25.36 -6.72 -15.43
N MET A 107 24.73 -5.69 -14.89
CA MET A 107 25.30 -4.34 -14.79
C MET A 107 26.24 -4.16 -13.61
N GLY A 108 26.54 -5.24 -12.88
CA GLY A 108 27.55 -5.27 -11.81
C GLY A 108 27.12 -4.55 -10.54
N ALA A 109 25.83 -4.64 -10.16
CA ALA A 109 25.39 -4.19 -8.86
C ALA A 109 26.06 -4.96 -7.73
N THR A 110 26.47 -4.26 -6.67
CA THR A 110 27.07 -4.81 -5.48
C THR A 110 26.10 -4.81 -4.30
N ARG A 111 26.54 -5.22 -3.12
CA ARG A 111 25.77 -5.09 -1.87
C ARG A 111 25.66 -3.64 -1.38
N HIS A 112 26.48 -2.76 -1.93
CA HIS A 112 26.54 -1.35 -1.60
C HIS A 112 25.86 -0.46 -2.63
N SER A 113 25.20 -1.05 -3.64
CA SER A 113 24.46 -0.26 -4.63
C SER A 113 23.18 0.30 -4.04
N CYS A 114 22.69 1.41 -4.61
CA CYS A 114 21.43 2.05 -4.27
C CYS A 114 20.45 1.95 -5.43
N ILE A 115 19.20 1.60 -5.13
CA ILE A 115 18.11 1.54 -6.11
C ILE A 115 17.15 2.69 -5.85
N ILE A 116 16.80 3.45 -6.88
CA ILE A 116 15.74 4.45 -6.85
C ILE A 116 14.52 3.83 -7.54
N ASN A 117 13.42 3.68 -6.82
CA ASN A 117 12.14 3.27 -7.38
C ASN A 117 11.34 4.52 -7.75
N LEU A 118 11.31 4.87 -9.04
CA LEU A 118 10.62 6.04 -9.57
C LEU A 118 9.32 5.61 -10.23
N GLY A 119 8.20 5.69 -9.51
CA GLY A 119 6.92 5.26 -10.08
C GLY A 119 5.77 5.18 -9.12
N GLY A 120 4.65 4.64 -9.59
CA GLY A 120 3.47 4.36 -8.78
C GLY A 120 3.68 3.19 -7.81
N GLY A 121 2.60 2.77 -7.14
CA GLY A 121 2.62 1.67 -6.15
C GLY A 121 3.21 0.37 -6.69
N MET A 122 2.93 0.04 -7.96
CA MET A 122 3.51 -1.14 -8.61
C MET A 122 5.04 -1.08 -8.64
N VAL A 123 5.62 0.05 -9.02
CA VAL A 123 7.08 0.24 -9.11
C VAL A 123 7.71 0.24 -7.71
N THR A 124 7.11 0.93 -6.74
CA THR A 124 7.65 1.02 -5.37
C THR A 124 7.60 -0.33 -4.66
N ASP A 125 6.53 -1.11 -4.83
CA ASP A 125 6.39 -2.44 -4.24
C ASP A 125 7.35 -3.46 -4.89
N LEU A 126 7.32 -3.55 -6.22
CA LEU A 126 8.16 -4.47 -6.99
C LEU A 126 9.65 -4.16 -6.82
N GLY A 127 10.02 -2.88 -6.98
CA GLY A 127 11.39 -2.42 -6.85
C GLY A 127 11.90 -2.53 -5.40
N GLY A 128 11.06 -2.22 -4.42
CA GLY A 128 11.37 -2.40 -3.00
C GLY A 128 11.58 -3.88 -2.64
N PHE A 129 10.75 -4.78 -3.18
CA PHE A 129 10.92 -6.23 -3.00
C PHE A 129 12.20 -6.74 -3.69
N ALA A 130 12.47 -6.30 -4.93
CA ALA A 130 13.68 -6.64 -5.65
C ALA A 130 14.94 -6.17 -4.91
N ALA A 131 14.94 -4.93 -4.39
CA ALA A 131 16.03 -4.38 -3.58
C ALA A 131 16.23 -5.15 -2.27
N SER A 132 15.15 -5.49 -1.60
CA SER A 132 15.18 -6.19 -0.31
C SER A 132 15.74 -7.61 -0.39
N THR A 133 15.59 -8.25 -1.54
CA THR A 133 15.96 -9.65 -1.77
C THR A 133 17.26 -9.83 -2.55
N PHE A 134 17.65 -8.86 -3.40
CA PHE A 134 18.90 -8.90 -4.14
C PHE A 134 20.09 -8.85 -3.18
N LYS A 135 21.01 -9.82 -3.29
CA LYS A 135 22.20 -9.94 -2.43
C LYS A 135 21.92 -9.84 -0.91
N ARG A 136 20.74 -10.23 -0.46
CA ARG A 136 20.20 -10.14 0.93
C ARG A 136 19.91 -8.72 1.39
N GLY A 137 19.58 -7.85 0.47
CA GLY A 137 19.20 -6.46 0.69
C GLY A 137 20.26 -5.47 0.22
N VAL A 138 19.82 -4.49 -0.55
CA VAL A 138 20.56 -3.30 -0.98
C VAL A 138 19.77 -2.07 -0.59
N HIS A 139 20.42 -0.93 -0.50
CA HIS A 139 19.78 0.36 -0.24
C HIS A 139 18.77 0.72 -1.31
N PHE A 140 17.64 1.31 -0.91
CA PHE A 140 16.70 1.85 -1.88
C PHE A 140 15.98 3.10 -1.40
N ILE A 141 15.62 3.95 -2.35
CA ILE A 141 14.89 5.20 -2.18
C ILE A 141 13.62 5.10 -3.02
N ASN A 142 12.45 5.41 -2.45
CA ASN A 142 11.22 5.51 -3.20
C ASN A 142 10.93 6.96 -3.60
N ILE A 143 10.59 7.17 -4.87
CA ILE A 143 10.06 8.43 -5.40
C ILE A 143 8.68 8.10 -6.00
N PRO A 144 7.62 8.12 -5.17
CA PRO A 144 6.28 7.81 -5.64
C PRO A 144 5.77 8.90 -6.59
N THR A 145 5.19 8.48 -7.72
CA THR A 145 4.72 9.39 -8.78
C THR A 145 3.21 9.40 -8.98
N THR A 146 2.48 8.55 -8.26
CA THR A 146 1.01 8.57 -8.21
C THR A 146 0.53 8.97 -6.82
N LEU A 147 -0.64 9.58 -6.73
CA LEU A 147 -1.19 9.99 -5.43
C LEU A 147 -1.35 8.81 -4.48
N LEU A 148 -1.83 7.66 -5.00
CA LEU A 148 -1.95 6.42 -4.22
C LEU A 148 -0.59 5.97 -3.63
N ALA A 149 0.47 6.04 -4.44
CA ALA A 149 1.80 5.66 -3.96
C ALA A 149 2.34 6.65 -2.92
N MET A 150 2.05 7.96 -3.07
CA MET A 150 2.49 8.99 -2.14
C MET A 150 1.87 8.82 -0.75
N VAL A 151 0.56 8.58 -0.69
CA VAL A 151 -0.19 8.55 0.59
C VAL A 151 -0.30 7.17 1.20
N ASP A 152 -0.07 6.10 0.40
CA ASP A 152 -0.26 4.73 0.86
C ASP A 152 0.91 3.79 0.52
N ALA A 153 1.08 3.38 -0.73
CA ALA A 153 1.91 2.23 -1.08
C ALA A 153 3.40 2.38 -0.70
N SER A 154 4.00 3.56 -0.84
CA SER A 154 5.44 3.76 -0.56
C SER A 154 5.77 3.92 0.93
N VAL A 155 4.75 4.05 1.80
CA VAL A 155 4.90 4.33 3.23
C VAL A 155 4.59 3.10 4.07
N GLY A 156 5.48 2.76 5.01
CA GLY A 156 5.25 1.69 5.98
C GLY A 156 5.88 0.34 5.62
N GLY A 157 6.81 0.32 4.66
CA GLY A 157 7.76 -0.77 4.42
C GLY A 157 7.19 -2.08 3.89
N LYS A 158 5.91 -2.14 3.52
CA LYS A 158 5.35 -3.30 2.82
C LYS A 158 5.82 -3.26 1.37
N THR A 159 6.56 -4.28 0.92
CA THR A 159 6.96 -4.47 -0.47
C THR A 159 6.60 -5.87 -0.90
N GLY A 160 6.25 -6.08 -2.18
CA GLY A 160 5.83 -7.41 -2.61
C GLY A 160 5.33 -7.48 -4.04
N ILE A 161 4.91 -8.68 -4.39
CA ILE A 161 4.45 -9.05 -5.73
C ILE A 161 3.16 -9.87 -5.66
N ASN A 162 2.45 -9.88 -6.79
CA ASN A 162 1.33 -10.77 -7.03
C ASN A 162 1.85 -12.17 -7.38
N PHE A 163 1.16 -13.21 -6.94
CA PHE A 163 1.54 -14.59 -7.21
C PHE A 163 0.31 -15.47 -7.32
N ASN A 164 0.29 -16.37 -8.31
CA ASN A 164 -0.83 -17.31 -8.56
C ASN A 164 -2.21 -16.64 -8.62
N GLY A 165 -2.32 -15.45 -9.22
CA GLY A 165 -3.58 -14.72 -9.34
C GLY A 165 -4.02 -13.98 -8.06
N LEU A 166 -3.21 -14.04 -7.00
CA LEU A 166 -3.47 -13.33 -5.74
C LEU A 166 -2.60 -12.07 -5.63
N LYS A 167 -3.20 -10.96 -5.23
CA LYS A 167 -2.49 -9.69 -5.03
C LYS A 167 -1.62 -9.71 -3.77
N ASN A 168 -0.40 -9.14 -3.87
CA ASN A 168 0.51 -8.93 -2.75
C ASN A 168 0.75 -10.21 -1.92
N GLU A 169 0.82 -11.39 -2.59
CA GLU A 169 0.93 -12.69 -1.92
C GLU A 169 2.33 -12.93 -1.36
N ILE A 170 3.35 -12.49 -2.07
CA ILE A 170 4.75 -12.66 -1.67
C ILE A 170 5.35 -11.28 -1.41
N GLY A 171 5.94 -11.07 -0.25
CA GLY A 171 6.53 -9.79 0.12
C GLY A 171 7.37 -9.85 1.38
N VAL A 172 7.95 -8.70 1.70
CA VAL A 172 8.74 -8.50 2.92
C VAL A 172 8.37 -7.16 3.57
N PHE A 173 8.60 -7.06 4.86
CA PHE A 173 8.60 -5.78 5.56
C PHE A 173 10.02 -5.23 5.56
N ASN A 174 10.28 -4.28 4.66
CA ASN A 174 11.55 -3.57 4.59
C ASN A 174 11.32 -2.12 4.16
N GLU A 175 11.76 -1.18 4.98
CA GLU A 175 11.58 0.24 4.75
C GLU A 175 12.64 0.78 3.79
N ALA A 176 12.25 1.70 2.89
CA ALA A 176 13.18 2.48 2.08
C ALA A 176 14.04 3.38 3.00
N ASP A 177 15.28 3.65 2.61
CA ASP A 177 16.14 4.61 3.31
C ASP A 177 15.54 6.04 3.31
N ALA A 178 14.81 6.36 2.23
CA ALA A 178 14.01 7.58 2.12
C ALA A 178 12.83 7.38 1.17
N VAL A 179 11.74 8.12 1.42
CA VAL A 179 10.63 8.33 0.49
C VAL A 179 10.58 9.81 0.19
N ILE A 180 10.75 10.19 -1.08
CA ILE A 180 10.73 11.60 -1.51
C ILE A 180 9.42 11.85 -2.24
N ILE A 181 8.56 12.66 -1.66
CA ILE A 181 7.22 12.96 -2.13
C ILE A 181 7.20 14.37 -2.69
N ASP A 182 6.90 14.47 -3.97
CA ASP A 182 6.81 15.73 -4.68
C ASP A 182 5.55 15.73 -5.56
N THR A 183 4.61 16.60 -5.23
CA THR A 183 3.31 16.66 -5.92
C THR A 183 3.41 17.16 -7.38
N SER A 184 4.58 17.66 -7.82
CA SER A 184 4.80 18.00 -9.22
C SER A 184 4.62 16.83 -10.18
N PHE A 185 4.88 15.58 -9.74
CA PHE A 185 4.64 14.38 -10.52
C PHE A 185 3.15 14.16 -10.85
N LEU A 186 2.25 14.68 -10.02
CA LEU A 186 0.80 14.53 -10.21
C LEU A 186 0.26 15.37 -11.36
N ARG A 187 1.04 16.32 -11.89
CA ARG A 187 0.60 17.18 -13.01
C ARG A 187 0.37 16.41 -14.32
N THR A 188 0.97 15.26 -14.47
CA THR A 188 0.82 14.38 -15.65
C THR A 188 -0.04 13.15 -15.36
N LEU A 189 -0.57 13.03 -14.13
CA LEU A 189 -1.42 11.93 -13.73
C LEU A 189 -2.86 12.18 -14.18
N ASP A 190 -3.52 11.16 -14.75
CA ASP A 190 -4.92 11.27 -15.14
C ASP A 190 -5.87 11.32 -13.94
N SER A 191 -7.09 11.82 -14.17
CA SER A 191 -8.10 12.03 -13.13
C SER A 191 -8.50 10.74 -12.40
N SER A 192 -8.55 9.61 -13.09
CA SER A 192 -8.89 8.32 -12.47
C SER A 192 -7.84 7.88 -11.47
N ASN A 193 -6.56 8.02 -11.80
CA ASN A 193 -5.46 7.74 -10.88
C ASN A 193 -5.35 8.77 -9.75
N MET A 194 -5.71 10.05 -10.00
CA MET A 194 -5.86 11.06 -8.94
C MET A 194 -6.93 10.63 -7.95
N LEU A 195 -8.13 10.29 -8.41
CA LEU A 195 -9.21 9.80 -7.58
C LEU A 195 -8.85 8.51 -6.83
N SER A 196 -8.12 7.59 -7.50
CA SER A 196 -7.68 6.36 -6.84
C SER A 196 -6.82 6.62 -5.60
N GLY A 197 -5.89 7.56 -5.66
CA GLY A 197 -5.11 7.97 -4.48
C GLY A 197 -5.93 8.74 -3.45
N TYR A 198 -6.89 9.55 -3.93
CA TYR A 198 -7.71 10.37 -3.05
C TYR A 198 -8.69 9.57 -2.20
N ALA A 199 -9.12 8.40 -2.65
CA ALA A 199 -9.92 7.47 -1.84
C ALA A 199 -9.20 7.06 -0.54
N GLU A 200 -7.89 6.85 -0.62
CA GLU A 200 -7.06 6.55 0.56
C GLU A 200 -6.95 7.76 1.50
N MET A 201 -6.87 8.97 0.95
CA MET A 201 -6.91 10.19 1.76
C MET A 201 -8.24 10.34 2.48
N LEU A 202 -9.38 10.08 1.80
CA LEU A 202 -10.72 10.07 2.43
C LEU A 202 -10.78 9.06 3.58
N LYS A 203 -10.25 7.86 3.38
CA LYS A 203 -10.12 6.85 4.46
C LYS A 203 -9.28 7.41 5.62
N HIS A 204 -8.14 8.03 5.34
CA HIS A 204 -7.31 8.64 6.38
C HIS A 204 -8.04 9.75 7.14
N GLY A 205 -8.85 10.55 6.46
CA GLY A 205 -9.72 11.53 7.10
C GLY A 205 -10.70 10.89 8.08
N LEU A 206 -11.42 9.86 7.66
CA LEU A 206 -12.41 9.13 8.46
C LEU A 206 -11.80 8.47 9.72
N ILE A 207 -10.59 7.91 9.62
CA ILE A 207 -9.91 7.26 10.76
C ILE A 207 -9.09 8.23 11.63
N SER A 208 -9.06 9.53 11.32
CA SER A 208 -8.25 10.52 12.04
C SER A 208 -9.08 11.57 12.77
N SER A 209 -9.62 12.56 12.07
CA SER A 209 -10.36 13.66 12.68
C SER A 209 -11.36 14.30 11.74
N ILE A 210 -12.38 14.95 12.34
CA ILE A 210 -13.41 15.67 11.61
C ILE A 210 -12.83 16.82 10.78
N ASP A 211 -11.75 17.45 11.23
CA ASP A 211 -11.08 18.55 10.53
C ASP A 211 -10.44 18.04 9.23
N VAL A 212 -9.67 16.94 9.30
CA VAL A 212 -9.05 16.33 8.12
C VAL A 212 -10.09 15.86 7.13
N TRP A 213 -11.12 15.15 7.60
CA TRP A 213 -12.23 14.68 6.77
C TRP A 213 -12.95 15.82 6.07
N SER A 214 -13.27 16.91 6.79
CA SER A 214 -13.96 18.08 6.23
C SER A 214 -13.12 18.80 5.17
N LYS A 215 -11.80 18.98 5.40
CA LYS A 215 -10.88 19.55 4.39
C LYS A 215 -10.91 18.74 3.09
N LEU A 216 -10.89 17.40 3.21
CA LEU A 216 -10.93 16.51 2.05
C LEU A 216 -12.26 16.58 1.29
N LEU A 217 -13.40 16.63 1.98
CA LEU A 217 -14.69 16.76 1.28
C LEU A 217 -14.84 18.10 0.55
N ASN A 218 -14.18 19.16 1.01
CA ASN A 218 -14.24 20.49 0.41
C ASN A 218 -13.16 20.76 -0.65
N PHE A 219 -12.20 19.84 -0.84
CA PHE A 219 -11.13 20.00 -1.83
C PHE A 219 -11.55 19.46 -3.20
N ASN A 220 -11.33 20.26 -4.25
CA ASN A 220 -11.62 19.84 -5.63
C ASN A 220 -10.42 19.07 -6.22
N ILE A 221 -10.43 17.75 -6.11
CA ILE A 221 -9.35 16.88 -6.61
C ILE A 221 -9.29 16.82 -8.14
N LEU A 222 -10.37 17.12 -8.85
CA LEU A 222 -10.38 17.10 -10.31
C LEU A 222 -9.80 18.39 -10.94
N SER A 223 -9.68 19.46 -10.13
CA SER A 223 -8.99 20.71 -10.51
C SER A 223 -8.17 21.20 -9.32
N PRO A 224 -7.08 20.49 -8.96
CA PRO A 224 -6.39 20.70 -7.70
C PRO A 224 -5.56 21.97 -7.69
N ASP A 225 -5.61 22.73 -6.59
CA ASP A 225 -4.53 23.58 -6.17
C ASP A 225 -3.40 22.67 -5.62
N TYR A 226 -2.26 22.62 -6.31
CA TYR A 226 -1.16 21.70 -5.98
C TYR A 226 -0.44 22.08 -4.68
N GLU A 227 -0.43 23.36 -4.26
CA GLU A 227 0.14 23.77 -2.98
C GLU A 227 -0.74 23.27 -1.84
N GLN A 228 -2.05 23.47 -1.96
CA GLN A 228 -3.02 22.94 -0.99
C GLN A 228 -3.02 21.40 -0.98
N LEU A 229 -2.96 20.76 -2.17
CA LEU A 229 -2.87 19.29 -2.27
C LEU A 229 -1.63 18.76 -1.53
N GLN A 230 -0.48 19.42 -1.63
CA GLN A 230 0.73 18.99 -0.93
C GLN A 230 0.55 19.01 0.59
N LEU A 231 -0.14 20.01 1.13
CA LEU A 231 -0.46 20.06 2.56
C LEU A 231 -1.39 18.90 2.97
N LEU A 232 -2.43 18.62 2.18
CA LEU A 232 -3.33 17.50 2.42
C LEU A 232 -2.62 16.14 2.31
N VAL A 233 -1.72 15.98 1.35
CA VAL A 233 -0.86 14.79 1.21
C VAL A 233 0.02 14.62 2.45
N ALA A 234 0.66 15.67 2.92
CA ALA A 234 1.49 15.63 4.13
C ALA A 234 0.67 15.25 5.37
N GLU A 235 -0.54 15.81 5.50
CA GLU A 235 -1.46 15.49 6.61
C GLU A 235 -1.93 14.02 6.53
N SER A 236 -2.27 13.54 5.34
CA SER A 236 -2.66 12.15 5.10
C SER A 236 -1.53 11.16 5.42
N ILE A 237 -0.30 11.46 5.04
CA ILE A 237 0.88 10.65 5.35
C ILE A 237 1.11 10.59 6.85
N SER A 238 1.00 11.70 7.57
CA SER A 238 1.22 11.73 9.01
C SER A 238 0.23 10.86 9.78
N VAL A 239 -1.02 10.72 9.28
CA VAL A 239 -1.99 9.76 9.83
C VAL A 239 -1.48 8.34 9.68
N LYS A 240 -1.03 7.97 8.47
CA LYS A 240 -0.50 6.62 8.21
C LYS A 240 0.78 6.33 9.00
N GLU A 241 1.74 7.26 9.01
CA GLU A 241 2.99 7.11 9.77
C GLU A 241 2.73 6.78 11.24
N ARG A 242 1.88 7.58 11.91
CA ARG A 242 1.52 7.34 13.32
C ARG A 242 0.98 5.93 13.54
N ILE A 243 0.08 5.47 12.67
CA ILE A 243 -0.52 4.13 12.78
C ILE A 243 0.53 3.03 12.53
N VAL A 244 1.40 3.21 11.56
CA VAL A 244 2.47 2.24 11.22
C VAL A 244 3.53 2.18 12.33
N GLU A 245 3.89 3.33 12.93
CA GLU A 245 4.84 3.38 14.04
C GLU A 245 4.33 2.64 15.28
N GLU A 246 3.03 2.77 15.57
CA GLU A 246 2.40 2.12 16.71
C GLU A 246 2.24 0.60 16.47
N ASP A 247 1.99 0.18 15.22
CA ASP A 247 1.80 -1.23 14.87
C ASP A 247 2.47 -1.59 13.53
N PRO A 248 3.81 -1.76 13.49
CA PRO A 248 4.54 -2.05 12.26
C PRO A 248 4.12 -3.35 11.55
N HIS A 249 3.60 -4.33 12.31
CA HIS A 249 3.30 -5.68 11.82
C HIS A 249 1.80 -5.99 11.66
N GLU A 250 0.93 -4.97 11.77
CA GLU A 250 -0.52 -5.10 11.54
C GLU A 250 -1.21 -6.14 12.46
N LYS A 251 -0.81 -6.16 13.72
CA LYS A 251 -1.43 -7.04 14.72
C LYS A 251 -2.62 -6.39 15.45
N GLY A 252 -2.69 -5.07 15.46
CA GLY A 252 -3.67 -4.25 16.19
C GLY A 252 -4.11 -3.03 15.40
N LEU A 253 -3.68 -1.82 15.83
CA LEU A 253 -4.15 -0.54 15.33
C LEU A 253 -3.96 -0.36 13.80
N ARG A 254 -2.92 -0.94 13.20
CA ARG A 254 -2.71 -0.81 11.75
C ARG A 254 -3.84 -1.40 10.92
N LYS A 255 -4.68 -2.28 11.50
CA LYS A 255 -5.92 -2.75 10.87
C LYS A 255 -6.91 -1.62 10.60
N ALA A 256 -6.78 -0.45 11.24
CA ALA A 256 -7.55 0.75 10.92
C ALA A 256 -7.47 1.15 9.45
N LEU A 257 -6.29 0.94 8.83
CA LEU A 257 -6.05 1.20 7.42
C LEU A 257 -6.87 0.29 6.48
N ASN A 258 -7.55 -0.73 7.03
CA ASN A 258 -8.40 -1.64 6.28
C ASN A 258 -9.88 -1.19 6.19
N LEU A 259 -10.24 -0.01 6.70
CA LEU A 259 -11.57 0.56 6.48
C LEU A 259 -11.83 0.71 4.98
N GLY A 260 -12.96 0.23 4.50
CA GLY A 260 -13.32 0.21 3.07
C GLY A 260 -12.68 -0.92 2.25
N HIS A 261 -11.75 -1.69 2.84
CA HIS A 261 -10.96 -2.67 2.09
C HIS A 261 -11.59 -4.06 2.05
N THR A 262 -12.38 -4.46 3.05
CA THR A 262 -12.96 -5.81 3.06
C THR A 262 -13.93 -5.98 1.91
N ILE A 263 -14.86 -5.05 1.72
CA ILE A 263 -15.78 -5.06 0.59
C ILE A 263 -15.09 -4.53 -0.68
N GLY A 264 -14.23 -3.51 -0.57
CA GLY A 264 -13.49 -2.96 -1.69
C GLY A 264 -12.65 -4.01 -2.43
N HIS A 265 -11.85 -4.81 -1.75
CA HIS A 265 -11.07 -5.90 -2.38
C HIS A 265 -11.94 -6.97 -3.03
N ALA A 266 -13.12 -7.26 -2.46
CA ALA A 266 -14.05 -8.19 -3.09
C ALA A 266 -14.60 -7.63 -4.40
N ILE A 267 -14.95 -6.33 -4.45
CA ILE A 267 -15.38 -5.62 -5.66
C ILE A 267 -14.26 -5.59 -6.70
N GLU A 268 -13.04 -5.24 -6.30
CA GLU A 268 -11.86 -5.24 -7.17
C GLU A 268 -11.59 -6.62 -7.78
N SER A 269 -11.69 -7.67 -6.96
CA SER A 269 -11.53 -9.06 -7.39
C SER A 269 -12.65 -9.51 -8.34
N LEU A 270 -13.89 -9.05 -8.11
CA LEU A 270 -15.01 -9.32 -9.01
C LEU A 270 -14.80 -8.65 -10.37
N ALA A 271 -14.38 -7.37 -10.39
CA ALA A 271 -14.07 -6.65 -11.61
C ALA A 271 -12.97 -7.37 -12.42
N MET A 272 -11.89 -7.79 -11.75
CA MET A 272 -10.82 -8.55 -12.37
C MET A 272 -11.31 -9.88 -12.98
N LYS A 273 -12.20 -10.62 -12.31
CA LYS A 273 -12.82 -11.84 -12.85
C LYS A 273 -13.70 -11.58 -14.07
N ARG A 274 -14.28 -10.39 -14.17
CA ARG A 274 -15.07 -9.94 -15.34
C ARG A 274 -14.19 -9.43 -16.49
N GLY A 275 -12.87 -9.31 -16.28
CA GLY A 275 -11.95 -8.71 -17.25
C GLY A 275 -12.08 -7.18 -17.33
N GLU A 276 -12.66 -6.55 -16.32
CA GLU A 276 -12.89 -5.12 -16.23
C GLU A 276 -11.74 -4.45 -15.44
N LEU A 277 -11.30 -3.27 -15.91
CA LEU A 277 -10.30 -2.48 -15.22
C LEU A 277 -10.97 -1.63 -14.13
N LEU A 278 -10.74 -1.97 -12.88
CA LEU A 278 -11.14 -1.16 -11.73
C LEU A 278 -9.90 -0.80 -10.92
N LEU A 279 -9.64 0.49 -10.75
CA LEU A 279 -8.52 0.94 -9.95
C LEU A 279 -8.78 0.69 -8.45
N HIS A 280 -7.73 0.33 -7.72
CA HIS A 280 -7.80 -0.01 -6.30
C HIS A 280 -8.57 1.03 -5.46
N GLY A 281 -8.24 2.32 -5.57
CA GLY A 281 -8.91 3.35 -4.78
C GLY A 281 -10.38 3.54 -5.14
N HIS A 282 -10.81 3.27 -6.39
CA HIS A 282 -12.23 3.25 -6.72
C HIS A 282 -12.95 2.13 -5.97
N ALA A 283 -12.35 0.95 -5.96
CA ALA A 283 -12.89 -0.17 -5.19
C ALA A 283 -12.96 0.13 -3.69
N VAL A 284 -11.92 0.77 -3.12
CA VAL A 284 -11.91 1.22 -1.73
C VAL A 284 -13.00 2.26 -1.47
N ALA A 285 -13.21 3.23 -2.38
CA ALA A 285 -14.27 4.22 -2.25
C ALA A 285 -15.66 3.56 -2.20
N TYR A 286 -15.91 2.56 -3.06
CA TYR A 286 -17.15 1.78 -3.04
C TYR A 286 -17.28 0.93 -1.76
N GLY A 287 -16.18 0.35 -1.31
CA GLY A 287 -16.14 -0.36 -0.03
C GLY A 287 -16.43 0.55 1.16
N LEU A 288 -15.94 1.81 1.15
CA LEU A 288 -16.26 2.80 2.17
C LEU A 288 -17.78 3.06 2.28
N ILE A 289 -18.52 3.12 1.16
CA ILE A 289 -19.99 3.27 1.20
C ILE A 289 -20.61 2.15 2.03
N CYS A 290 -20.26 0.89 1.73
CA CYS A 290 -20.81 -0.27 2.41
C CYS A 290 -20.37 -0.34 3.88
N GLU A 291 -19.08 -0.12 4.17
CA GLU A 291 -18.54 -0.27 5.52
C GLU A 291 -18.93 0.90 6.43
N LEU A 292 -19.22 2.09 5.90
CA LEU A 292 -19.87 3.18 6.65
C LEU A 292 -21.34 2.87 6.96
N TYR A 293 -22.09 2.23 6.04
CA TYR A 293 -23.41 1.72 6.35
C TYR A 293 -23.38 0.70 7.48
N LEU A 294 -22.47 -0.30 7.41
CA LEU A 294 -22.26 -1.24 8.49
C LEU A 294 -21.86 -0.56 9.80
N SER A 295 -21.06 0.51 9.73
CA SER A 295 -20.69 1.30 10.91
C SER A 295 -21.90 1.98 11.55
N CYS A 296 -22.87 2.49 10.76
CA CYS A 296 -24.09 3.07 11.28
C CYS A 296 -24.93 2.05 12.04
N ILE A 297 -25.17 0.87 11.46
CA ILE A 297 -26.08 -0.12 12.06
C ILE A 297 -25.43 -0.91 13.22
N LYS A 298 -24.10 -1.06 13.23
CA LYS A 298 -23.41 -1.89 14.23
C LYS A 298 -22.73 -1.11 15.35
N THR A 299 -22.20 0.07 15.05
CA THR A 299 -21.36 0.82 15.99
C THR A 299 -21.87 2.23 16.26
N GLY A 300 -23.00 2.61 15.63
CA GLY A 300 -23.66 3.90 15.87
C GLY A 300 -22.98 5.08 15.18
N PHE A 301 -22.25 4.86 14.08
CA PHE A 301 -21.61 5.93 13.32
C PHE A 301 -22.65 6.95 12.84
N PRO A 302 -22.38 8.28 12.93
CA PRO A 302 -23.34 9.32 12.57
C PRO A 302 -23.79 9.22 11.10
N THR A 303 -25.11 9.12 10.90
CA THR A 303 -25.73 8.93 9.58
C THR A 303 -25.52 10.14 8.66
N ASP A 304 -25.45 11.34 9.21
CA ASP A 304 -25.20 12.57 8.46
C ASP A 304 -23.77 12.61 7.87
N ILE A 305 -22.77 12.17 8.63
CA ILE A 305 -21.38 12.04 8.17
C ILE A 305 -21.28 10.95 7.08
N MET A 306 -21.94 9.80 7.29
CA MET A 306 -22.03 8.75 6.28
C MET A 306 -22.63 9.31 4.98
N ARG A 307 -23.78 9.98 5.04
CA ARG A 307 -24.47 10.53 3.84
C ARG A 307 -23.59 11.54 3.10
N GLN A 308 -22.89 12.42 3.80
CA GLN A 308 -21.98 13.38 3.19
C GLN A 308 -20.84 12.68 2.46
N THR A 309 -20.24 11.66 3.09
CA THR A 309 -19.15 10.87 2.49
C THR A 309 -19.65 10.08 1.27
N VAL A 310 -20.81 9.43 1.38
CA VAL A 310 -21.42 8.66 0.27
C VAL A 310 -21.73 9.59 -0.90
N ARG A 311 -22.33 10.75 -0.65
CA ARG A 311 -22.60 11.75 -1.68
C ARG A 311 -21.31 12.16 -2.41
N TYR A 312 -20.25 12.50 -1.66
CA TYR A 312 -18.96 12.87 -2.26
C TYR A 312 -18.43 11.74 -3.14
N ILE A 313 -18.48 10.49 -2.65
CA ILE A 313 -18.01 9.34 -3.43
C ILE A 313 -18.83 9.18 -4.70
N ARG A 314 -20.16 9.28 -4.65
CA ARG A 314 -21.02 9.16 -5.83
C ARG A 314 -20.77 10.25 -6.87
N GLU A 315 -20.62 11.49 -6.43
CA GLU A 315 -20.37 12.63 -7.31
C GLU A 315 -19.03 12.54 -8.04
N ASN A 316 -17.99 11.96 -7.42
CA ASN A 316 -16.63 11.93 -7.98
C ASN A 316 -16.23 10.57 -8.59
N TYR A 317 -16.67 9.45 -8.01
CA TYR A 317 -16.27 8.10 -8.46
C TYR A 317 -17.35 7.38 -9.27
N GLY A 318 -18.57 7.90 -9.26
CA GLY A 318 -19.70 7.24 -9.93
C GLY A 318 -20.11 5.93 -9.25
N ASN A 319 -20.44 4.94 -10.05
CA ASN A 319 -20.94 3.64 -9.60
C ASN A 319 -20.28 2.49 -10.37
N TYR A 320 -19.95 1.42 -9.69
CA TYR A 320 -19.62 0.13 -10.29
C TYR A 320 -20.85 -0.79 -10.21
N GLY A 321 -21.26 -1.33 -11.35
CA GLY A 321 -22.51 -2.10 -11.48
C GLY A 321 -22.45 -3.42 -10.71
N ILE A 322 -23.00 -3.43 -9.49
CA ILE A 322 -23.21 -4.60 -8.65
C ILE A 322 -24.72 -4.88 -8.57
N THR A 323 -25.11 -6.12 -8.72
CA THR A 323 -26.50 -6.57 -8.63
C THR A 323 -26.63 -7.67 -7.57
N CYS A 324 -27.86 -7.97 -7.15
CA CYS A 324 -28.11 -9.06 -6.18
C CYS A 324 -27.55 -10.42 -6.63
N LYS A 325 -27.34 -10.63 -7.94
CA LYS A 325 -26.71 -11.86 -8.48
C LYS A 325 -25.24 -11.98 -8.11
N ASP A 326 -24.60 -10.87 -7.74
CA ASP A 326 -23.17 -10.81 -7.43
C ASP A 326 -22.89 -11.02 -5.93
N TYR A 327 -23.91 -10.89 -5.07
CA TYR A 327 -23.73 -10.85 -3.62
C TYR A 327 -23.06 -12.11 -3.05
N GLU A 328 -23.48 -13.29 -3.47
CA GLU A 328 -22.87 -14.53 -3.00
C GLU A 328 -21.41 -14.66 -3.44
N ALA A 329 -21.09 -14.21 -4.67
CA ALA A 329 -19.72 -14.19 -5.16
C ALA A 329 -18.85 -13.20 -4.38
N LEU A 330 -19.37 -12.01 -4.06
CA LEU A 330 -18.67 -11.02 -3.23
C LEU A 330 -18.43 -11.52 -1.82
N ILE A 331 -19.43 -12.13 -1.18
CA ILE A 331 -19.30 -12.72 0.16
C ILE A 331 -18.24 -13.84 0.15
N ALA A 332 -18.24 -14.70 -0.87
CA ALA A 332 -17.22 -15.73 -1.02
C ALA A 332 -15.80 -15.12 -1.18
N LEU A 333 -15.66 -14.03 -1.94
CA LEU A 333 -14.38 -13.32 -2.09
C LEU A 333 -13.92 -12.69 -0.78
N MET A 334 -14.85 -12.09 -0.01
CA MET A 334 -14.52 -11.56 1.31
C MET A 334 -14.02 -12.64 2.26
N LYS A 335 -14.59 -13.86 2.25
CA LYS A 335 -14.13 -14.97 3.08
C LYS A 335 -12.70 -15.43 2.80
N HIS A 336 -12.24 -15.28 1.56
CA HIS A 336 -10.86 -15.60 1.16
C HIS A 336 -9.82 -14.52 1.51
N ASP A 337 -10.24 -13.36 2.06
CA ASP A 337 -9.28 -12.33 2.49
C ASP A 337 -8.42 -12.87 3.66
N LYS A 338 -7.10 -12.63 3.56
CA LYS A 338 -6.07 -13.04 4.54
C LYS A 338 -6.33 -12.56 5.97
N LYS A 339 -7.22 -11.59 6.15
CA LYS A 339 -7.56 -10.97 7.43
C LYS A 339 -8.54 -11.80 8.25
N ASN A 340 -9.15 -12.83 7.66
CA ASN A 340 -10.17 -13.63 8.32
C ASN A 340 -9.57 -14.72 9.19
N MET A 341 -10.16 -14.90 10.35
CA MET A 341 -9.88 -16.01 11.26
C MET A 341 -11.09 -16.97 11.27
N GLY A 342 -11.02 -18.06 10.53
CA GLY A 342 -12.12 -19.02 10.39
C GLY A 342 -13.19 -18.57 9.39
N GLU A 343 -14.47 -18.82 9.69
CA GLU A 343 -15.61 -18.50 8.82
C GLU A 343 -16.11 -17.05 8.92
N ASN A 344 -15.62 -16.27 9.89
CA ASN A 344 -16.07 -14.91 10.15
C ASN A 344 -15.31 -13.90 9.30
N ILE A 345 -16.05 -13.05 8.60
CA ILE A 345 -15.49 -11.93 7.84
C ILE A 345 -15.20 -10.78 8.82
N ASN A 346 -13.94 -10.36 8.87
CA ASN A 346 -13.48 -9.27 9.73
C ASN A 346 -13.56 -7.92 9.02
N PHE A 347 -14.12 -6.94 9.72
CA PHE A 347 -14.24 -5.55 9.29
C PHE A 347 -13.52 -4.61 10.23
N THR A 348 -13.06 -3.50 9.70
CA THR A 348 -12.78 -2.29 10.46
C THR A 348 -13.98 -1.36 10.28
N LEU A 349 -14.64 -1.03 11.38
CA LEU A 349 -15.79 -0.12 11.42
C LEU A 349 -15.47 1.11 12.27
N LEU A 350 -16.36 2.11 12.26
CA LEU A 350 -16.20 3.34 13.03
C LEU A 350 -17.41 3.57 13.95
N GLY A 351 -17.16 3.99 15.20
CA GLY A 351 -18.18 4.53 16.09
C GLY A 351 -18.42 6.03 15.86
N ASN A 352 -17.36 6.74 15.45
CA ASN A 352 -17.36 8.14 15.00
C ASN A 352 -16.11 8.36 14.15
N ILE A 353 -15.93 9.53 13.53
CA ILE A 353 -14.63 9.89 12.92
C ILE A 353 -13.54 9.78 13.99
N GLY A 354 -12.49 9.02 13.69
CA GLY A 354 -11.39 8.74 14.61
C GLY A 354 -11.68 7.69 15.69
N ASP A 355 -12.94 7.27 15.90
CA ASP A 355 -13.27 6.15 16.81
C ASP A 355 -13.27 4.82 16.07
N ILE A 356 -12.10 4.18 16.01
CA ILE A 356 -11.83 3.00 15.21
C ILE A 356 -12.21 1.73 15.98
N ARG A 357 -13.02 0.87 15.36
CA ARG A 357 -13.46 -0.43 15.87
C ARG A 357 -12.92 -1.55 14.97
N ILE A 358 -11.75 -2.09 15.31
CA ILE A 358 -11.14 -3.21 14.58
C ILE A 358 -11.80 -4.54 14.97
N ASN A 359 -11.62 -5.56 14.11
CA ASN A 359 -12.11 -6.93 14.32
C ASN A 359 -13.63 -7.00 14.57
N GLN A 360 -14.39 -6.14 13.91
CA GLN A 360 -15.85 -6.23 13.90
C GLN A 360 -16.29 -7.31 12.91
N THR A 361 -17.43 -7.94 13.16
CA THR A 361 -18.03 -8.95 12.28
C THR A 361 -19.39 -8.51 11.80
N ALA A 362 -19.81 -8.98 10.62
CA ALA A 362 -21.15 -8.78 10.11
C ALA A 362 -21.74 -10.13 9.65
N THR A 363 -23.04 -10.30 9.80
CA THR A 363 -23.75 -11.45 9.26
C THR A 363 -23.87 -11.34 7.73
N HIS A 364 -24.20 -12.44 7.05
CA HIS A 364 -24.45 -12.43 5.61
C HIS A 364 -25.58 -11.48 5.22
N GLU A 365 -26.63 -11.40 6.06
CA GLU A 365 -27.76 -10.50 5.87
C GLU A 365 -27.34 -9.04 5.98
N GLU A 366 -26.58 -8.67 7.02
CA GLU A 366 -26.05 -7.30 7.19
C GLU A 366 -25.14 -6.89 6.02
N ILE A 367 -24.33 -7.81 5.50
CA ILE A 367 -23.49 -7.56 4.32
C ILE A 367 -24.36 -7.33 3.07
N LYS A 368 -25.42 -8.14 2.86
CA LYS A 368 -26.36 -7.95 1.75
C LYS A 368 -27.08 -6.61 1.86
N GLU A 369 -27.55 -6.22 3.04
CA GLU A 369 -28.13 -4.89 3.27
C GLU A 369 -27.16 -3.76 2.92
N ALA A 370 -25.87 -3.89 3.26
CA ALA A 370 -24.86 -2.91 2.89
C ALA A 370 -24.62 -2.85 1.36
N LEU A 371 -24.67 -3.99 0.68
CA LEU A 371 -24.60 -4.06 -0.79
C LEU A 371 -25.87 -3.52 -1.45
N ASP A 372 -27.06 -3.75 -0.88
CA ASP A 372 -28.31 -3.15 -1.32
C ASP A 372 -28.30 -1.63 -1.14
N PHE A 373 -27.81 -1.14 0.01
CA PHE A 373 -27.61 0.30 0.23
C PHE A 373 -26.68 0.88 -0.84
N TYR A 374 -25.55 0.24 -1.12
CA TYR A 374 -24.63 0.64 -2.17
C TYR A 374 -25.32 0.68 -3.54
N SER A 375 -26.13 -0.32 -3.90
CA SER A 375 -26.74 -0.41 -5.22
C SER A 375 -27.89 0.61 -5.44
N ASN A 376 -28.49 1.11 -4.36
CA ASN A 376 -29.64 2.01 -4.38
C ASN A 376 -29.28 3.49 -4.11
N THR A 377 -28.03 3.79 -3.79
CA THR A 377 -27.52 5.15 -3.59
C THR A 377 -26.71 5.62 -4.79
#